data_72676acf6b466147da24946a4d68e104
#
_entry.id   72676acf6b466147da24946a4d68e104
#
_cell.length_a   1.000
_cell.length_b   1.000
_cell.length_c   1.000
_cell.angle_alpha   90.00
_cell.angle_beta   90.00
_cell.angle_gamma   90.00
#
_symmetry.space_group_name_H-M   'P 1'
#
loop_
_entity.id
_entity.type
_entity.pdbx_description
1 polymer ?
#
loop_
_entity_poly.entity_id
_entity_poly.type
_entity_poly.pdbx_seq_one_letter_code
_entity_poly.pdbx_strand_id
1 'polypeptide(L)'
;MLVEYGFDYSSNFFDDDSPYLHEVDGKPTRIIELPFRWVLDDAPFFQYSIVLPGRTMQAPSALLEAWKGEFDVLYAEDRMMMIGMHPEIIGQPSRIRALEGLIEHALRHKNVWIGRCDEMVDDMRPGLERARSEAHR
;
A
#
# COMPACT_ATOMS: atom_id res chain seq x y z
N MET A 1 -16.55 -13.23 8.46
CA MET A 1 -16.33 -13.60 7.02
C MET A 1 -14.86 -13.81 6.67
N LEU A 2 -13.95 -12.78 6.60
CA LEU A 2 -12.53 -13.03 6.24
C LEU A 2 -11.84 -14.02 7.17
N VAL A 3 -12.03 -13.89 8.48
CA VAL A 3 -11.48 -14.81 9.49
C VAL A 3 -11.93 -16.26 9.25
N GLU A 4 -13.21 -16.46 8.95
CA GLU A 4 -13.82 -17.78 8.71
C GLU A 4 -13.25 -18.45 7.45
N TYR A 5 -12.91 -17.65 6.46
CA TYR A 5 -12.30 -18.14 5.21
C TYR A 5 -10.77 -18.24 5.27
N GLY A 6 -10.17 -17.99 6.42
CA GLY A 6 -8.74 -18.19 6.64
C GLY A 6 -7.84 -17.13 6.01
N PHE A 7 -8.35 -15.92 5.76
CA PHE A 7 -7.52 -14.80 5.33
C PHE A 7 -6.61 -14.34 6.48
N ASP A 8 -5.40 -13.92 6.13
CA ASP A 8 -4.39 -13.42 7.07
C ASP A 8 -4.32 -11.91 7.10
N TYR A 9 -4.70 -11.24 6.01
CA TYR A 9 -4.69 -9.79 5.89
C TYR A 9 -5.82 -9.25 5.03
N SER A 10 -5.99 -7.95 5.11
CA SER A 10 -6.87 -7.11 4.29
C SER A 10 -6.11 -5.87 3.87
N SER A 11 -6.51 -5.24 2.77
CA SER A 11 -6.00 -3.93 2.33
C SER A 11 -7.15 -3.16 1.70
N ASN A 12 -8.10 -2.72 2.56
CA ASN A 12 -9.34 -2.09 2.13
C ASN A 12 -9.62 -0.75 2.81
N PHE A 13 -8.92 -0.44 3.91
CA PHE A 13 -9.16 0.76 4.71
C PHE A 13 -8.11 1.84 4.45
N PHE A 14 -8.52 3.11 4.70
CA PHE A 14 -7.72 4.33 4.49
C PHE A 14 -7.59 5.12 5.78
N ASP A 15 -7.72 4.46 6.91
CA ASP A 15 -7.92 5.05 8.22
C ASP A 15 -6.63 5.18 9.04
N ASP A 16 -5.54 4.55 8.60
CA ASP A 16 -4.22 4.65 9.23
C ASP A 16 -3.10 4.64 8.18
N ASP A 17 -1.88 4.96 8.59
CA ASP A 17 -0.64 4.87 7.80
C ASP A 17 0.23 3.68 8.19
N SER A 18 -0.18 2.97 9.23
CA SER A 18 0.55 1.83 9.80
C SER A 18 -0.35 0.59 9.83
N PRO A 19 0.21 -0.61 9.59
CA PRO A 19 -0.53 -1.85 9.73
C PRO A 19 -1.05 -2.06 11.15
N TYR A 20 -2.24 -2.64 11.26
CA TYR A 20 -2.88 -2.92 12.54
C TYR A 20 -3.68 -4.21 12.52
N LEU A 21 -3.97 -4.75 13.71
CA LEU A 21 -4.83 -5.91 13.87
C LEU A 21 -6.31 -5.48 13.93
N HIS A 22 -7.14 -6.06 13.06
CA HIS A 22 -8.56 -5.82 13.05
C HIS A 22 -9.26 -6.28 14.33
N GLU A 23 -10.28 -5.52 14.73
CA GLU A 23 -11.29 -5.95 15.69
C GLU A 23 -12.67 -6.05 15.01
N VAL A 24 -13.42 -7.05 15.37
CA VAL A 24 -14.81 -7.24 14.92
C VAL A 24 -15.71 -7.32 16.16
N ASP A 25 -16.65 -6.41 16.27
CA ASP A 25 -17.54 -6.28 17.43
C ASP A 25 -16.77 -6.21 18.77
N GLY A 26 -15.67 -5.44 18.78
CA GLY A 26 -14.79 -5.30 19.94
C GLY A 26 -13.99 -6.56 20.29
N LYS A 27 -13.96 -7.55 19.40
CA LYS A 27 -13.17 -8.77 19.57
C LYS A 27 -11.96 -8.75 18.63
N PRO A 28 -10.76 -8.99 19.16
CA PRO A 28 -9.56 -9.04 18.36
C PRO A 28 -9.61 -10.19 17.36
N THR A 29 -9.11 -9.93 16.16
CA THR A 29 -8.97 -10.95 15.12
C THR A 29 -7.51 -11.20 14.79
N ARG A 30 -7.25 -12.17 13.90
CA ARG A 30 -5.91 -12.43 13.34
C ARG A 30 -5.62 -11.61 12.08
N ILE A 31 -6.63 -10.94 11.53
CA ILE A 31 -6.50 -10.18 10.29
C ILE A 31 -5.66 -8.93 10.54
N ILE A 32 -4.62 -8.76 9.75
CA ILE A 32 -3.84 -7.53 9.70
C ILE A 32 -4.37 -6.67 8.56
N GLU A 33 -4.69 -5.41 8.83
CA GLU A 33 -4.91 -4.43 7.79
C GLU A 33 -3.57 -3.88 7.32
N LEU A 34 -3.39 -3.86 6.01
CA LEU A 34 -2.36 -3.11 5.32
C LEU A 34 -3.03 -1.88 4.71
N PRO A 35 -3.02 -0.72 5.38
CA PRO A 35 -3.74 0.45 4.91
C PRO A 35 -3.30 0.88 3.51
N PHE A 36 -4.25 1.37 2.74
CA PHE A 36 -4.06 1.71 1.34
C PHE A 36 -4.48 3.16 1.08
N ARG A 37 -3.83 3.83 0.14
CA ARG A 37 -4.17 5.21 -0.23
C ARG A 37 -4.33 5.35 -1.74
N TRP A 38 -5.34 6.09 -2.17
CA TRP A 38 -5.60 6.34 -3.59
C TRP A 38 -4.45 7.03 -4.33
N VAL A 39 -3.63 7.82 -3.64
CA VAL A 39 -2.44 8.43 -4.25
C VAL A 39 -1.38 7.38 -4.63
N LEU A 40 -1.39 6.23 -3.98
CA LEU A 40 -0.51 5.09 -4.22
C LEU A 40 -1.10 4.04 -5.18
N ASP A 41 -2.17 4.37 -5.89
CA ASP A 41 -2.81 3.54 -6.90
C ASP A 41 -2.59 4.14 -8.29
N ASP A 42 -2.38 3.29 -9.31
CA ASP A 42 -2.15 3.72 -10.68
C ASP A 42 -3.44 4.17 -11.40
N ALA A 43 -4.60 3.66 -10.98
CA ALA A 43 -5.86 3.95 -11.63
C ALA A 43 -6.28 5.43 -11.56
N PRO A 44 -6.14 6.17 -10.45
CA PRO A 44 -6.43 7.59 -10.40
C PRO A 44 -5.65 8.43 -11.41
N PHE A 45 -4.46 8.00 -11.79
CA PHE A 45 -3.61 8.70 -12.76
C PHE A 45 -3.94 8.37 -14.21
N PHE A 46 -4.37 7.14 -14.48
CA PHE A 46 -4.43 6.63 -15.84
C PHE A 46 -5.81 6.17 -16.29
N GLN A 47 -6.78 6.06 -15.40
CA GLN A 47 -8.13 5.74 -15.84
C GLN A 47 -8.73 6.90 -16.62
N TYR A 48 -9.23 6.56 -17.81
CA TYR A 48 -9.91 7.48 -18.71
C TYR A 48 -11.39 7.13 -18.77
N SER A 49 -12.24 8.14 -18.84
CA SER A 49 -13.66 7.97 -19.09
C SER A 49 -14.17 9.00 -20.09
N ILE A 50 -14.74 8.53 -21.18
CA ILE A 50 -15.44 9.38 -22.15
C ILE A 50 -16.82 9.82 -21.65
N VAL A 51 -17.34 9.16 -20.62
CA VAL A 51 -18.68 9.42 -20.08
C VAL A 51 -18.66 10.39 -18.90
N LEU A 52 -17.56 10.36 -18.13
CA LEU A 52 -17.41 11.22 -16.96
C LEU A 52 -16.47 12.39 -17.28
N PRO A 53 -17.00 13.62 -17.41
CA PRO A 53 -16.17 14.79 -17.65
C PRO A 53 -15.10 15.00 -16.57
N GLY A 54 -13.90 15.44 -16.98
CA GLY A 54 -12.80 15.77 -16.07
C GLY A 54 -11.86 14.61 -15.74
N ARG A 55 -12.12 13.39 -16.16
CA ARG A 55 -11.17 12.27 -16.06
C ARG A 55 -10.28 12.22 -17.30
N THR A 56 -9.11 12.82 -17.19
CA THR A 56 -8.06 12.78 -18.22
C THR A 56 -6.88 11.95 -17.73
N MET A 57 -6.27 11.18 -18.63
CA MET A 57 -5.02 10.48 -18.32
C MET A 57 -3.90 11.49 -18.05
N GLN A 58 -3.12 11.21 -17.03
CA GLN A 58 -1.94 12.00 -16.68
C GLN A 58 -0.68 11.44 -17.36
N ALA A 59 0.39 12.23 -17.38
CA ALA A 59 1.69 11.74 -17.83
C ALA A 59 2.27 10.74 -16.81
N PRO A 60 3.00 9.69 -17.27
CA PRO A 60 3.66 8.76 -16.36
C PRO A 60 4.64 9.42 -15.37
N SER A 61 5.21 10.57 -15.75
CA SER A 61 6.05 11.38 -14.87
C SER A 61 5.29 11.94 -13.65
N ALA A 62 4.01 12.27 -13.80
CA ALA A 62 3.20 12.78 -12.69
C ALA A 62 2.98 11.70 -11.61
N LEU A 63 2.70 10.45 -12.03
CA LEU A 63 2.63 9.32 -11.11
C LEU A 63 3.98 9.08 -10.43
N LEU A 64 5.08 9.06 -11.18
CA LEU A 64 6.41 8.83 -10.62
C LEU A 64 6.81 9.92 -9.61
N GLU A 65 6.51 11.18 -9.90
CA GLU A 65 6.76 12.31 -9.00
C GLU A 65 5.96 12.17 -7.70
N ALA A 66 4.66 11.88 -7.80
CA ALA A 66 3.80 11.68 -6.64
C ALA A 66 4.28 10.49 -5.78
N TRP A 67 4.54 9.34 -6.40
CA TRP A 67 4.98 8.15 -5.68
C TRP A 67 6.36 8.29 -5.03
N LYS A 68 7.30 9.03 -5.64
CA LYS A 68 8.58 9.35 -5.01
C LYS A 68 8.39 10.28 -3.81
N GLY A 69 7.52 11.28 -3.94
CA GLY A 69 7.23 12.19 -2.83
C GLY A 69 6.64 11.46 -1.63
N GLU A 70 5.67 10.55 -1.87
CA GLU A 70 5.10 9.70 -0.81
C GLU A 70 6.17 8.78 -0.20
N PHE A 71 6.98 8.12 -1.04
CA PHE A 71 8.07 7.26 -0.58
C PHE A 71 9.04 8.00 0.32
N ASP A 72 9.50 9.19 -0.07
CA ASP A 72 10.49 9.95 0.68
C ASP A 72 9.99 10.32 2.10
N VAL A 73 8.71 10.66 2.22
CA VAL A 73 8.09 10.98 3.52
C VAL A 73 7.91 9.71 4.36
N LEU A 74 7.34 8.66 3.79
CA LEU A 74 7.12 7.39 4.49
C LEU A 74 8.44 6.75 4.94
N TYR A 75 9.48 6.82 4.09
CA TYR A 75 10.82 6.37 4.44
C TYR A 75 11.42 7.16 5.61
N ALA A 76 11.28 8.49 5.61
CA ALA A 76 11.79 9.33 6.68
C ALA A 76 11.08 9.07 8.03
N GLU A 77 9.84 8.61 7.98
CA GLU A 77 9.02 8.28 9.15
C GLU A 77 9.07 6.79 9.53
N ASP A 78 9.89 5.99 8.85
CA ASP A 78 10.01 4.52 9.03
C ASP A 78 8.65 3.80 8.89
N ARG A 79 7.91 4.13 7.82
CA ARG A 79 6.56 3.63 7.55
C ARG A 79 6.50 2.75 6.31
N MET A 80 5.45 1.96 6.24
CA MET A 80 5.12 1.12 5.09
C MET A 80 4.58 1.94 3.93
N MET A 81 4.99 1.61 2.70
CA MET A 81 4.37 2.08 1.47
C MET A 81 3.64 0.94 0.77
N MET A 82 2.32 1.03 0.69
CA MET A 82 1.47 0.06 -0.01
C MET A 82 1.05 0.60 -1.37
N ILE A 83 1.39 -0.12 -2.45
CA ILE A 83 1.12 0.32 -3.82
C ILE A 83 0.03 -0.54 -4.44
N GLY A 84 -1.01 0.09 -4.98
CA GLY A 84 -2.04 -0.53 -5.80
C GLY A 84 -1.69 -0.45 -7.29
N MET A 85 -1.72 -1.57 -7.99
CA MET A 85 -1.39 -1.61 -9.41
C MET A 85 -2.32 -2.55 -10.17
N HIS A 86 -2.66 -2.13 -11.39
CA HIS A 86 -3.44 -2.93 -12.32
C HIS A 86 -2.54 -3.31 -13.50
N PRO A 87 -2.34 -4.61 -13.80
CA PRO A 87 -1.45 -5.05 -14.88
C PRO A 87 -1.76 -4.41 -16.23
N GLU A 88 -3.05 -4.22 -16.54
CA GLU A 88 -3.52 -3.56 -17.75
C GLU A 88 -3.33 -2.04 -17.77
N ILE A 89 -3.09 -1.42 -16.61
CA ILE A 89 -2.85 0.01 -16.48
C ILE A 89 -1.36 0.30 -16.43
N ILE A 90 -0.66 -0.17 -15.38
CA ILE A 90 0.77 0.13 -15.20
C ILE A 90 1.64 -0.61 -16.22
N GLY A 91 1.21 -1.76 -16.73
CA GLY A 91 1.96 -2.59 -17.68
C GLY A 91 2.12 -1.99 -19.09
N GLN A 92 1.56 -0.80 -19.36
CA GLN A 92 1.71 -0.14 -20.65
C GLN A 92 3.16 0.39 -20.83
N PRO A 93 3.68 0.45 -22.09
CA PRO A 93 5.12 0.69 -22.34
C PRO A 93 5.74 1.91 -21.66
N SER A 94 5.04 3.04 -21.61
CA SER A 94 5.56 4.25 -20.95
C SER A 94 5.29 4.27 -19.44
N ARG A 95 4.23 3.59 -18.97
CA ARG A 95 3.81 3.61 -17.58
C ARG A 95 4.67 2.69 -16.72
N ILE A 96 5.06 1.52 -17.26
CA ILE A 96 5.97 0.60 -16.56
C ILE A 96 7.30 1.27 -16.20
N ARG A 97 7.75 2.26 -16.98
CA ARG A 97 8.95 3.03 -16.67
C ARG A 97 8.81 3.90 -15.42
N ALA A 98 7.59 4.31 -15.08
CA ALA A 98 7.35 5.00 -13.82
C ALA A 98 7.53 4.06 -12.62
N LEU A 99 7.04 2.83 -12.71
CA LEU A 99 7.27 1.81 -11.68
C LEU A 99 8.76 1.48 -11.54
N GLU A 100 9.47 1.25 -12.65
CA GLU A 100 10.91 1.05 -12.63
C GLU A 100 11.63 2.20 -11.93
N GLY A 101 11.28 3.44 -12.26
CA GLY A 101 11.87 4.63 -11.67
C GLY A 101 11.60 4.80 -10.18
N LEU A 102 10.45 4.31 -9.66
CA LEU A 102 10.17 4.25 -8.24
C LEU A 102 11.02 3.19 -7.55
N ILE A 103 11.10 1.98 -8.12
CA ILE A 103 11.91 0.89 -7.57
C ILE A 103 13.38 1.30 -7.50
N GLU A 104 13.91 1.88 -8.58
CA GLU A 104 15.28 2.41 -8.61
C GLU A 104 15.50 3.50 -7.55
N HIS A 105 14.51 4.37 -7.33
CA HIS A 105 14.55 5.39 -6.29
C HIS A 105 14.64 4.76 -4.91
N ALA A 106 13.74 3.85 -4.60
CA ALA A 106 13.69 3.15 -3.32
C ALA A 106 14.99 2.39 -3.01
N LEU A 107 15.54 1.68 -3.99
CA LEU A 107 16.78 0.90 -3.84
C LEU A 107 18.05 1.74 -3.62
N ARG A 108 18.00 3.05 -3.79
CA ARG A 108 19.10 3.97 -3.40
C ARG A 108 19.15 4.23 -1.89
N HIS A 109 18.09 3.93 -1.18
CA HIS A 109 17.98 4.12 0.26
C HIS A 109 18.42 2.86 1.01
N LYS A 110 18.98 3.04 2.19
CA LYS A 110 19.42 1.91 3.04
C LYS A 110 18.22 1.31 3.77
N ASN A 111 18.29 0.03 4.04
CA ASN A 111 17.28 -0.69 4.85
C ASN A 111 15.86 -0.67 4.26
N VAL A 112 15.74 -0.50 2.95
CA VAL A 112 14.47 -0.68 2.26
C VAL A 112 14.28 -2.15 1.93
N TRP A 113 13.15 -2.68 2.31
CA TRP A 113 12.70 -4.01 1.93
C TRP A 113 11.48 -3.90 1.01
N ILE A 114 11.55 -4.55 -0.14
CA ILE A 114 10.43 -4.65 -1.10
C ILE A 114 9.97 -6.10 -1.06
N GLY A 115 8.80 -6.33 -0.52
CA GLY A 115 8.23 -7.66 -0.32
C GLY A 115 6.80 -7.78 -0.80
N ARG A 116 6.27 -9.00 -0.76
CA ARG A 116 4.85 -9.26 -0.96
C ARG A 116 4.07 -8.99 0.33
N CYS A 117 2.75 -8.78 0.19
CA CYS A 117 1.87 -8.51 1.33
C CYS A 117 1.90 -9.63 2.38
N ASP A 118 1.92 -10.90 1.94
CA ASP A 118 1.99 -12.05 2.85
C ASP A 118 3.31 -12.09 3.64
N GLU A 119 4.44 -11.79 3.00
CA GLU A 119 5.75 -11.71 3.67
C GLU A 119 5.79 -10.58 4.69
N MET A 120 5.22 -9.41 4.35
CA MET A 120 5.13 -8.26 5.27
C MET A 120 4.25 -8.59 6.48
N VAL A 121 3.13 -9.26 6.26
CA VAL A 121 2.21 -9.68 7.32
C VAL A 121 2.89 -10.66 8.29
N ASP A 122 3.64 -11.62 7.78
CA ASP A 122 4.38 -12.58 8.59
C ASP A 122 5.46 -11.90 9.45
N ASP A 123 6.18 -10.92 8.89
CA ASP A 123 7.20 -10.15 9.59
C ASP A 123 6.61 -9.25 10.69
N MET A 124 5.51 -8.55 10.40
CA MET A 124 4.90 -7.58 11.31
C MET A 124 4.06 -8.20 12.43
N ARG A 125 3.46 -9.37 12.20
CA ARG A 125 2.52 -10.03 13.12
C ARG A 125 3.01 -10.13 14.55
N PRO A 126 4.25 -10.62 14.85
CA PRO A 126 4.71 -10.76 16.24
C PRO A 126 4.80 -9.42 16.97
N GLY A 127 5.12 -8.33 16.25
CA GLY A 127 5.18 -6.98 16.80
C GLY A 127 3.80 -6.45 17.16
N LEU A 128 2.84 -6.57 16.24
CA LEU A 128 1.47 -6.12 16.43
C LEU A 128 0.75 -6.87 17.56
N GLU A 129 0.97 -8.18 17.67
CA GLU A 129 0.39 -9.00 18.76
C GLU A 129 0.97 -8.63 20.13
N ARG A 130 2.27 -8.33 20.22
CA ARG A 130 2.89 -7.83 21.46
C ARG A 130 2.32 -6.48 21.85
N ALA A 131 2.29 -5.51 20.94
CA ALA A 131 1.77 -4.16 21.19
C ALA A 131 0.31 -4.22 21.70
N ARG A 132 -0.53 -5.03 21.06
CA ARG A 132 -1.91 -5.26 21.50
C ARG A 132 -1.98 -5.84 22.91
N SER A 133 -1.15 -6.82 23.23
CA SER A 133 -1.14 -7.46 24.55
C SER A 133 -0.71 -6.50 25.65
N GLU A 134 0.15 -5.53 25.35
CA GLU A 134 0.60 -4.49 26.27
C GLU A 134 -0.47 -3.43 26.50
N ALA A 135 -1.22 -3.05 25.46
CA ALA A 135 -2.30 -2.08 25.55
C ALA A 135 -3.50 -2.55 26.40
N HIS A 136 -3.65 -3.86 26.62
CA HIS A 136 -4.75 -4.46 27.41
C HIS A 136 -4.32 -4.84 28.86
N ARG A 137 -3.16 -4.39 29.32
CA ARG A 137 -2.69 -4.55 30.71
C ARG A 137 -2.87 -3.27 31.51
#